data_225f42f0e177b1c8c51425da91c7c011
#
_entry.id   225f42f0e177b1c8c51425da91c7c011
#
_cell.length_a   1.000
_cell.length_b   1.000
_cell.length_c   1.000
_cell.angle_alpha   90.00
_cell.angle_beta   90.00
_cell.angle_gamma   90.00
#
_symmetry.space_group_name_H-M   'P 1'
#
loop_
_entity.id
_entity.type
_entity.pdbx_description
1 polymer ?
#
loop_
_entity_poly.entity_id
_entity_poly.type
_entity_poly.pdbx_seq_one_letter_code
_entity_poly.pdbx_strand_id
1 'polypeptide(L)' 'MRYIIVIHAESFEDVDNVELPAPPQPGEPIETNLGTCIVTSTESMPAESEYAGKIICRLPGAR' A
#
# COMPACT_ATOMS: atom_id res chain seq x y z
N MET A 1 11.97 -0.84 5.68
CA MET A 1 10.93 -1.41 6.53
C MET A 1 9.87 -2.06 5.65
N ARG A 2 9.31 -3.12 6.15
CA ARG A 2 8.34 -3.89 5.36
C ARG A 2 6.93 -3.51 5.74
N TYR A 3 6.09 -3.32 4.73
CA TYR A 3 4.71 -2.92 4.92
C TYR A 3 3.79 -3.89 4.21
N ILE A 4 2.60 -4.08 4.77
CA ILE A 4 1.51 -4.72 4.07
C ILE A 4 0.82 -3.64 3.23
N ILE A 5 0.57 -3.95 1.97
CA ILE A 5 -0.10 -2.99 1.09
C ILE A 5 -1.39 -3.62 0.60
N VAL A 6 -2.49 -2.90 0.79
CA VAL A 6 -3.80 -3.31 0.31
C VAL A 6 -4.13 -2.46 -0.90
N ILE A 7 -4.29 -3.11 -2.03
CA ILE A 7 -4.50 -2.43 -3.30
C ILE A 7 -5.95 -2.55 -3.68
N HIS A 8 -6.63 -1.42 -3.74
CA HIS A 8 -8.03 -1.36 -4.16
C HIS A 8 -8.10 -0.97 -5.62
N ALA A 9 -8.65 -1.84 -6.43
CA ALA A 9 -8.91 -1.55 -7.83
C ALA A 9 -10.41 -1.49 -8.06
N GLU A 10 -10.78 -1.17 -9.27
CA GLU A 10 -12.19 -0.94 -9.58
C GLU A 10 -13.02 -2.20 -9.37
N SER A 11 -12.50 -3.35 -9.72
CA SER A 11 -13.28 -4.57 -9.67
C SER A 11 -12.66 -5.65 -8.79
N PHE A 12 -11.55 -5.34 -8.10
CA PHE A 12 -10.93 -6.34 -7.25
C PHE A 12 -10.07 -5.65 -6.19
N GLU A 13 -9.63 -6.46 -5.24
CA GLU A 13 -8.78 -6.00 -4.17
C GLU A 13 -7.66 -7.02 -4.00
N ASP A 14 -6.43 -6.55 -3.82
CA ASP A 14 -5.29 -7.43 -3.68
C ASP A 14 -4.46 -7.01 -2.49
N VAL A 15 -3.72 -7.94 -1.94
CA VAL A 15 -2.86 -7.69 -0.79
C VAL A 15 -1.45 -8.17 -1.13
N ASP A 16 -0.47 -7.33 -0.85
CA ASP A 16 0.91 -7.65 -1.13
C ASP A 16 1.75 -7.06 -0.01
N ASN A 17 3.05 -7.16 -0.12
CA ASN A 17 3.92 -6.47 0.82
C ASN A 17 4.99 -5.73 0.03
N VAL A 18 5.57 -4.72 0.66
CA VAL A 18 6.49 -3.85 -0.01
C VAL A 18 7.54 -3.38 1.00
N GLU A 19 8.74 -3.17 0.52
CA GLU A 19 9.84 -2.68 1.33
C GLU A 19 10.04 -1.20 1.04
N LEU A 20 9.94 -0.38 2.07
CA LEU A 20 10.08 1.06 1.92
C LEU A 20 10.98 1.60 3.03
N PRO A 21 11.75 2.66 2.75
CA PRO A 21 12.61 3.25 3.78
C PRO A 21 11.85 4.02 4.85
N ALA A 22 10.65 4.48 4.53
CA ALA A 22 9.86 5.29 5.46
C ALA A 22 8.40 5.14 5.10
N PRO A 23 7.48 5.44 6.05
CA PRO A 23 6.06 5.37 5.75
C PRO A 23 5.68 6.37 4.66
N PRO A 24 4.89 5.95 3.68
CA PRO A 24 4.43 6.88 2.66
C PRO A 24 3.33 7.77 3.19
N GLN A 25 3.10 8.86 2.49
CA GLN A 25 2.05 9.80 2.85
C GLN A 25 0.89 9.68 1.89
N PRO A 26 -0.32 10.06 2.31
CA PRO A 26 -1.46 10.03 1.40
C PRO A 26 -1.19 10.85 0.15
N GLY A 27 -1.56 10.31 -0.99
CA GLY A 27 -1.32 10.93 -2.28
C GLY A 27 -0.03 10.53 -2.93
N GLU A 28 0.82 9.78 -2.24
CA GLU A 28 2.11 9.38 -2.78
C GLU A 28 1.94 8.17 -3.69
N PRO A 29 2.63 8.13 -4.84
CA PRO A 29 2.55 6.95 -5.70
C PRO A 29 3.47 5.85 -5.24
N ILE A 30 3.04 4.62 -5.40
CA ILE A 30 3.82 3.43 -5.08
C ILE A 30 3.74 2.47 -6.25
N GLU A 31 4.89 1.97 -6.68
CA GLU A 31 4.93 0.97 -7.74
C GLU A 31 4.57 -0.39 -7.17
N THR A 32 3.63 -1.04 -7.80
CA THR A 32 3.23 -2.40 -7.42
C THR A 32 3.26 -3.30 -8.64
N ASN A 33 3.04 -4.59 -8.40
CA ASN A 33 2.96 -5.55 -9.50
C ASN A 33 1.81 -5.23 -10.45
N LEU A 34 0.82 -4.52 -9.96
CA LEU A 34 -0.36 -4.18 -10.75
C LEU A 34 -0.25 -2.79 -11.36
N GLY A 35 0.85 -2.09 -11.13
CA GLY A 35 1.04 -0.75 -11.64
C GLY A 35 1.22 0.25 -10.53
N THR A 36 1.16 1.52 -10.86
CA THR A 36 1.34 2.59 -9.89
C THR A 36 0.06 2.79 -9.08
N CYS A 37 0.18 2.69 -7.77
CA CYS A 37 -0.93 2.81 -6.84
C CYS A 37 -0.77 4.11 -6.05
N ILE A 38 -1.88 4.78 -5.76
CA ILE A 38 -1.84 6.02 -5.00
C ILE A 38 -2.27 5.73 -3.57
N VAL A 39 -1.44 6.12 -2.62
CA VAL A 39 -1.73 5.89 -1.20
C VAL A 39 -2.92 6.73 -0.79
N THR A 40 -3.91 6.09 -0.16
CA THR A 40 -5.05 6.82 0.36
C THR A 40 -4.98 6.96 1.87
N SER A 41 -4.40 5.98 2.56
CA SER A 41 -4.23 6.08 4.01
C SER A 41 -3.21 5.04 4.45
N THR A 42 -2.79 5.17 5.71
CA THR A 42 -1.88 4.21 6.33
C THR A 42 -2.39 3.89 7.72
N GLU A 43 -2.01 2.72 8.21
CA GLU A 43 -2.39 2.29 9.54
C GLU A 43 -1.17 1.70 10.23
N SER A 44 -1.10 1.85 11.54
CA SER A 44 -0.01 1.24 12.29
C SER A 44 -0.33 -0.21 12.58
N MET A 45 0.73 -0.97 12.81
CA MET A 45 0.61 -2.38 13.13
C MET A 45 1.05 -2.62 14.57
N PRO A 46 0.62 -3.75 15.16
CA PRO A 46 1.10 -4.07 16.52
C PRO A 46 2.61 -4.21 16.56
N ALA A 47 3.17 -3.95 17.74
CA ALA A 47 4.62 -3.99 17.89
C ALA A 47 5.20 -5.36 17.58
N GLU A 48 4.45 -6.43 17.82
CA GLU A 48 4.96 -7.78 17.55
C GLU A 48 4.80 -8.19 16.10
N SER A 49 4.20 -7.35 15.27
CA SER A 49 4.08 -7.66 13.86
C SER A 49 5.43 -7.52 13.16
N GLU A 50 5.67 -8.37 12.18
CA GLU A 50 6.89 -8.24 11.38
C GLU A 50 6.78 -7.10 10.37
N TYR A 51 5.62 -6.48 10.25
CA TYR A 51 5.41 -5.36 9.35
C TYR A 51 5.42 -4.06 10.13
N ALA A 52 6.01 -3.03 9.53
CA ALA A 52 6.09 -1.73 10.16
C ALA A 52 4.77 -0.99 10.08
N GLY A 53 3.93 -1.33 9.11
CA GLY A 53 2.65 -0.68 8.98
C GLY A 53 1.85 -1.29 7.85
N LYS A 54 0.65 -0.75 7.66
CA LYS A 54 -0.26 -1.18 6.61
C LYS A 54 -0.58 0.02 5.75
N ILE A 55 -0.48 -0.16 4.45
CA ILE A 55 -0.71 0.91 3.47
C ILE A 55 -1.95 0.55 2.69
N ILE A 56 -2.88 1.48 2.60
CA ILE A 56 -4.05 1.32 1.77
C ILE A 56 -3.91 2.24 0.59
N CYS A 57 -3.91 1.67 -0.60
CA CYS A 57 -3.73 2.45 -1.81
C CYS A 57 -4.78 2.09 -2.83
N ARG A 58 -4.91 2.95 -3.81
CA ARG A 58 -5.91 2.81 -4.85
C ARG A 58 -5.23 2.79 -6.19
N LEU A 59 -5.55 1.77 -6.97
CA LEU A 59 -5.04 1.66 -8.33
C LEU A 59 -5.93 2.52 -9.21
N PRO A 60 -5.40 3.56 -9.85
CA PRO A 60 -6.23 4.40 -10.70
C PRO A 60 -6.85 3.58 -11.80
N GLY A 61 -8.04 3.94 -12.17
CA GLY A 61 -8.74 3.23 -13.21
C GLY A 61 -7.94 3.26 -14.49
N ALA A 62 -7.88 2.15 -15.11
CA ALA A 62 -7.21 2.09 -16.36
C ALA A 62 -8.00 2.84 -17.36
N ARG A 63 -7.63 3.40 -17.97
CA ARG A 63 -8.40 3.99 -18.81
C ARG A 63 -8.12 3.85 -19.80
#